data_7c2ba139ca36ee8738cc0f8349082145
#
_entry.id   7c2ba139ca36ee8738cc0f8349082145
#
_cell.length_a   1.000
_cell.length_b   1.000
_cell.length_c   1.000
_cell.angle_alpha   90.00
_cell.angle_beta   90.00
_cell.angle_gamma   90.00
#
_symmetry.space_group_name_H-M   'P 1'
#
loop_
_entity.id
_entity.type
_entity.pdbx_description
1 polymer ?
#
loop_
_entity_poly.entity_id
_entity_poly.type
_entity_poly.pdbx_seq_one_letter_code
_entity_poly.pdbx_strand_id
1 'polypeptide(L)'
;FQASGLGLKIPKGFFLLDIDHKDISDPFAQLMLSRFSSYAEVSPSGKGIHIIGQCDITKLPVHFDDRRKKLVLDSEYYQKCSDIGLELYIGDITNRYGTFTGNTINSLSIADCTQAVLTTLDKEMRKKPKAKYSAKRDGDRAVFDIVCDLRKQKNGDKFIQLYDKGDFSEYGSQSEADAALCVL
;
A
#
# COMPACT_ATOMS: atom_id res chain seq x y z
N PHE A 1 18.87 -25.14 -17.22
CA PHE A 1 17.93 -24.34 -16.41
C PHE A 1 18.72 -23.16 -15.83
N GLN A 2 18.43 -21.96 -16.28
CA GLN A 2 19.07 -20.76 -15.74
C GLN A 2 18.06 -20.12 -14.76
N ALA A 3 18.31 -20.25 -13.46
CA ALA A 3 17.46 -19.65 -12.44
C ALA A 3 17.75 -18.16 -12.32
N SER A 4 16.70 -17.34 -12.21
CA SER A 4 16.83 -15.88 -12.03
C SER A 4 17.14 -15.45 -10.60
N GLY A 5 17.17 -16.38 -9.66
CA GLY A 5 17.44 -16.14 -8.24
C GLY A 5 17.04 -17.30 -7.35
N LEU A 6 17.30 -17.15 -6.06
CA LEU A 6 16.95 -18.13 -5.03
C LEU A 6 15.76 -17.62 -4.21
N GLY A 7 14.64 -18.36 -4.22
CA GLY A 7 13.46 -18.04 -3.38
C GLY A 7 13.64 -18.53 -1.95
N LEU A 8 13.64 -17.62 -0.99
CA LEU A 8 13.75 -17.94 0.43
C LEU A 8 12.59 -17.34 1.23
N LYS A 9 12.13 -18.04 2.24
CA LYS A 9 11.26 -17.47 3.26
C LYS A 9 12.09 -16.47 4.07
N ILE A 10 11.58 -15.26 4.25
CA ILE A 10 12.29 -14.23 5.02
C ILE A 10 12.35 -14.66 6.49
N PRO A 11 13.55 -14.85 7.07
CA PRO A 11 13.69 -15.31 8.44
C PRO A 11 13.26 -14.26 9.46
N LYS A 12 12.95 -14.70 10.68
CA LYS A 12 12.69 -13.80 11.81
C LYS A 12 13.84 -12.83 12.03
N GLY A 13 13.51 -11.57 12.28
CA GLY A 13 14.51 -10.51 12.47
C GLY A 13 15.14 -9.98 11.19
N PHE A 14 14.70 -10.46 10.02
CA PHE A 14 15.11 -9.93 8.71
C PHE A 14 13.91 -9.30 8.00
N PHE A 15 14.22 -8.39 7.08
CA PHE A 15 13.24 -7.82 6.17
C PHE A 15 13.78 -7.77 4.73
N LEU A 16 12.85 -7.70 3.79
CA LEU A 16 13.07 -7.34 2.41
C LEU A 16 12.22 -6.11 2.11
N LEU A 17 12.85 -5.03 1.68
CA LEU A 17 12.18 -3.87 1.10
C LEU A 17 12.29 -3.99 -0.42
N ASP A 18 11.15 -4.07 -1.09
CA ASP A 18 11.06 -4.16 -2.54
C ASP A 18 10.60 -2.82 -3.11
N ILE A 19 11.38 -2.27 -4.02
CA ILE A 19 11.14 -0.99 -4.68
C ILE A 19 10.88 -1.29 -6.15
N ASP A 20 9.62 -1.33 -6.52
CA ASP A 20 9.16 -1.68 -7.86
C ASP A 20 9.31 -0.52 -8.86
N HIS A 21 9.65 -0.88 -10.11
CA HIS A 21 9.68 0.03 -11.26
C HIS A 21 10.57 1.26 -11.10
N LYS A 22 11.65 1.13 -10.34
CA LYS A 22 12.63 2.19 -10.10
C LYS A 22 14.03 1.64 -10.27
N ASP A 23 14.84 2.36 -11.03
CA ASP A 23 16.25 2.06 -11.16
C ASP A 23 17.09 2.80 -10.10
N ILE A 24 18.39 2.53 -10.11
CA ILE A 24 19.32 3.10 -9.12
C ILE A 24 19.45 4.64 -9.23
N SER A 25 19.06 5.25 -10.34
CA SER A 25 19.12 6.71 -10.54
C SER A 25 17.86 7.43 -10.03
N ASP A 26 16.79 6.69 -9.74
CA ASP A 26 15.55 7.25 -9.22
C ASP A 26 15.78 7.91 -7.85
N PRO A 27 15.34 9.17 -7.64
CA PRO A 27 15.57 9.89 -6.37
C PRO A 27 14.95 9.19 -5.15
N PHE A 28 13.83 8.50 -5.30
CA PHE A 28 13.21 7.75 -4.21
C PHE A 28 14.02 6.49 -3.89
N ALA A 29 14.50 5.78 -4.92
CA ALA A 29 15.37 4.62 -4.73
C ALA A 29 16.67 5.02 -4.02
N GLN A 30 17.30 6.13 -4.42
CA GLN A 30 18.49 6.69 -3.76
C GLN A 30 18.23 7.06 -2.29
N LEU A 31 17.08 7.68 -2.00
CA LEU A 31 16.67 7.98 -0.63
C LEU A 31 16.56 6.70 0.22
N MET A 32 15.96 5.64 -0.31
CA MET A 32 15.84 4.36 0.39
C MET A 32 17.21 3.70 0.58
N LEU A 33 18.03 3.62 -0.46
CA LEU A 33 19.39 3.07 -0.37
C LEU A 33 20.25 3.80 0.68
N SER A 34 20.17 5.12 0.73
CA SER A 34 20.86 5.93 1.73
C SER A 34 20.31 5.71 3.15
N ARG A 35 18.98 5.65 3.31
CA ARG A 35 18.32 5.47 4.61
C ARG A 35 18.65 4.13 5.24
N PHE A 36 18.62 3.07 4.46
CA PHE A 36 18.81 1.72 4.97
C PHE A 36 20.31 1.36 5.10
N SER A 37 21.17 1.85 4.22
CA SER A 37 22.62 1.58 4.23
C SER A 37 22.97 0.11 4.49
N SER A 38 22.28 -0.81 3.80
CA SER A 38 22.39 -2.25 3.92
C SER A 38 22.59 -2.90 2.55
N TYR A 39 22.74 -4.21 2.51
CA TYR A 39 22.81 -4.98 1.28
C TYR A 39 21.65 -4.65 0.35
N ALA A 40 21.97 -4.38 -0.91
CA ALA A 40 20.99 -4.11 -1.94
C ALA A 40 21.34 -4.80 -3.26
N GLU A 41 20.33 -5.24 -3.99
CA GLU A 41 20.45 -5.94 -5.26
C GLU A 41 19.37 -5.51 -6.25
N VAL A 42 19.59 -5.77 -7.53
CA VAL A 42 18.57 -5.62 -8.57
C VAL A 42 17.52 -6.72 -8.39
N SER A 43 16.25 -6.35 -8.46
CA SER A 43 15.13 -7.31 -8.35
C SER A 43 15.15 -8.33 -9.50
N PRO A 44 14.48 -9.49 -9.36
CA PRO A 44 14.45 -10.54 -10.39
C PRO A 44 13.94 -10.09 -11.76
N SER A 45 13.07 -9.10 -11.79
CA SER A 45 12.55 -8.50 -13.03
C SER A 45 13.56 -7.61 -13.75
N GLY A 46 14.64 -7.23 -13.10
CA GLY A 46 15.61 -6.24 -13.58
C GLY A 46 15.08 -4.80 -13.55
N LYS A 47 13.87 -4.56 -13.02
CA LYS A 47 13.18 -3.26 -13.07
C LYS A 47 12.91 -2.66 -11.68
N GLY A 48 13.52 -3.20 -10.65
CA GLY A 48 13.35 -2.75 -9.28
C GLY A 48 14.58 -3.06 -8.43
N ILE A 49 14.49 -2.71 -7.15
CA ILE A 49 15.58 -2.83 -6.19
C ILE A 49 15.09 -3.55 -4.95
N HIS A 50 15.82 -4.55 -4.50
CA HIS A 50 15.66 -5.18 -3.20
C HIS A 50 16.68 -4.62 -2.21
N ILE A 51 16.24 -4.20 -1.03
CA ILE A 51 17.12 -3.90 0.11
C ILE A 51 16.82 -4.92 1.20
N ILE A 52 17.88 -5.56 1.70
CA ILE A 52 17.79 -6.62 2.69
C ILE A 52 18.54 -6.17 3.94
N GLY A 53 17.92 -6.33 5.08
CA GLY A 53 18.51 -5.96 6.36
C GLY A 53 17.93 -6.75 7.52
N GLN A 54 18.45 -6.47 8.72
CA GLN A 54 17.91 -6.95 9.98
C GLN A 54 17.06 -5.87 10.63
N CYS A 55 16.05 -6.28 11.40
CA CYS A 55 15.27 -5.38 12.24
C CYS A 55 14.81 -6.06 13.52
N ASP A 56 14.81 -5.31 14.60
CA ASP A 56 14.26 -5.73 15.88
C ASP A 56 12.73 -5.62 15.85
N ILE A 57 12.05 -6.75 15.67
CA ILE A 57 10.59 -6.84 15.55
C ILE A 57 9.91 -6.29 16.81
N THR A 58 10.56 -6.36 17.98
CA THR A 58 9.95 -5.89 19.24
C THR A 58 9.78 -4.37 19.31
N LYS A 59 10.49 -3.64 18.45
CA LYS A 59 10.41 -2.17 18.35
C LYS A 59 9.46 -1.71 17.27
N LEU A 60 8.96 -2.62 16.43
CA LEU A 60 8.06 -2.28 15.34
C LEU A 60 6.62 -2.13 15.85
N PRO A 61 5.78 -1.34 15.16
CA PRO A 61 4.36 -1.21 15.46
C PRO A 61 3.61 -2.48 15.04
N VAL A 62 3.65 -3.50 15.88
CA VAL A 62 3.05 -4.81 15.65
C VAL A 62 2.24 -5.26 16.85
N HIS A 63 1.21 -6.05 16.61
CA HIS A 63 0.43 -6.71 17.64
C HIS A 63 0.17 -8.17 17.29
N PHE A 64 -0.21 -8.96 18.29
CA PHE A 64 -0.60 -10.35 18.08
C PHE A 64 -2.06 -10.42 17.61
N ASP A 65 -2.27 -10.99 16.43
CA ASP A 65 -3.62 -11.25 15.90
C ASP A 65 -4.10 -12.64 16.38
N ASP A 66 -5.05 -12.65 17.30
CA ASP A 66 -5.58 -13.88 17.89
C ASP A 66 -6.27 -14.79 16.88
N ARG A 67 -6.84 -14.26 15.83
CA ARG A 67 -7.51 -15.04 14.77
C ARG A 67 -6.49 -15.74 13.89
N ARG A 68 -5.43 -15.04 13.52
CA ARG A 68 -4.36 -15.56 12.65
C ARG A 68 -3.26 -16.29 13.41
N LYS A 69 -3.26 -16.20 14.76
CA LYS A 69 -2.25 -16.78 15.66
C LYS A 69 -0.82 -16.35 15.28
N LYS A 70 -0.62 -15.08 14.94
CA LYS A 70 0.68 -14.53 14.56
C LYS A 70 0.78 -13.03 14.82
N LEU A 71 2.02 -12.51 14.81
CA LEU A 71 2.27 -11.08 14.77
C LEU A 71 1.85 -10.50 13.43
N VAL A 72 1.25 -9.32 13.45
CA VAL A 72 0.89 -8.54 12.28
C VAL A 72 1.26 -7.08 12.49
N LEU A 73 1.53 -6.38 11.40
CA LEU A 73 1.75 -4.93 11.42
C LEU A 73 0.45 -4.22 11.82
N ASP A 74 0.54 -3.15 12.59
CA ASP A 74 -0.61 -2.37 13.02
C ASP A 74 -1.41 -1.84 11.82
N SER A 75 -2.72 -1.80 11.97
CA SER A 75 -3.66 -1.53 10.87
C SER A 75 -3.49 -0.15 10.23
N GLU A 76 -2.80 0.76 10.88
CA GLU A 76 -2.50 2.09 10.36
C GLU A 76 -1.37 2.12 9.31
N TYR A 77 -0.66 1.01 9.11
CA TYR A 77 0.41 0.91 8.13
C TYR A 77 0.04 0.02 6.95
N TYR A 78 0.58 0.36 5.78
CA TYR A 78 0.57 -0.52 4.61
C TYR A 78 1.78 -1.47 4.65
N GLN A 79 1.62 -2.67 4.13
CA GLN A 79 2.74 -3.55 3.76
C GLN A 79 3.15 -3.34 2.31
N LYS A 80 2.20 -2.87 1.49
CA LYS A 80 2.37 -2.58 0.07
C LYS A 80 1.73 -1.23 -0.24
N CYS A 81 2.52 -0.32 -0.78
CA CYS A 81 2.11 0.99 -1.26
C CYS A 81 2.29 1.04 -2.77
N SER A 82 1.27 0.62 -3.51
CA SER A 82 1.32 0.53 -4.99
C SER A 82 1.57 1.88 -5.65
N ASP A 83 1.07 2.97 -5.06
CA ASP A 83 1.21 4.33 -5.61
C ASP A 83 2.67 4.79 -5.71
N ILE A 84 3.53 4.30 -4.83
CA ILE A 84 4.97 4.63 -4.80
C ILE A 84 5.86 3.44 -5.17
N GLY A 85 5.27 2.27 -5.44
CA GLY A 85 5.99 1.05 -5.77
C GLY A 85 6.84 0.53 -4.61
N LEU A 86 6.33 0.55 -3.37
CA LEU A 86 7.07 0.14 -2.18
C LEU A 86 6.37 -1.01 -1.47
N GLU A 87 7.09 -2.11 -1.22
CA GLU A 87 6.60 -3.26 -0.47
C GLU A 87 7.60 -3.63 0.64
N LEU A 88 7.10 -3.84 1.85
CA LEU A 88 7.91 -4.23 3.01
C LEU A 88 7.51 -5.61 3.51
N TYR A 89 8.42 -6.55 3.44
CA TYR A 89 8.26 -7.91 3.91
C TYR A 89 9.15 -8.16 5.13
N ILE A 90 8.55 -8.48 6.27
CA ILE A 90 9.26 -8.72 7.53
C ILE A 90 9.04 -10.16 7.96
N GLY A 91 10.11 -10.86 8.30
CA GLY A 91 10.04 -12.25 8.78
C GLY A 91 9.16 -12.39 10.02
N ASP A 92 8.39 -13.47 10.10
CA ASP A 92 7.35 -13.78 11.09
C ASP A 92 6.10 -12.88 11.05
N ILE A 93 6.14 -11.75 10.33
CA ILE A 93 4.98 -10.86 10.18
C ILE A 93 4.26 -11.13 8.86
N THR A 94 4.99 -11.17 7.74
CA THR A 94 4.38 -11.18 6.40
C THR A 94 4.26 -12.55 5.74
N ASN A 95 4.84 -13.61 6.24
CA ASN A 95 4.78 -14.96 5.61
C ASN A 95 5.01 -14.97 4.09
N ARG A 96 6.00 -14.21 3.61
CA ARG A 96 6.34 -14.09 2.20
C ARG A 96 7.69 -14.72 1.90
N TYR A 97 7.85 -15.15 0.65
CA TYR A 97 9.14 -15.51 0.10
C TYR A 97 9.70 -14.29 -0.63
N GLY A 98 10.99 -14.04 -0.44
CA GLY A 98 11.75 -13.11 -1.25
C GLY A 98 12.60 -13.87 -2.26
N THR A 99 12.78 -13.35 -3.46
CA THR A 99 13.73 -13.90 -4.43
C THR A 99 15.01 -13.07 -4.35
N PHE A 100 16.10 -13.74 -4.03
CA PHE A 100 17.44 -13.15 -3.93
C PHE A 100 18.19 -13.43 -5.23
N THR A 101 18.64 -12.38 -5.90
CA THR A 101 19.28 -12.48 -7.22
C THR A 101 20.81 -12.58 -7.14
N GLY A 102 21.40 -12.02 -6.08
CA GLY A 102 22.84 -11.84 -5.97
C GLY A 102 23.42 -10.79 -6.91
N ASN A 103 22.57 -10.11 -7.70
CA ASN A 103 22.99 -9.01 -8.57
C ASN A 103 23.13 -7.71 -7.76
N THR A 104 24.23 -7.59 -7.04
CA THR A 104 24.41 -6.54 -6.02
C THR A 104 24.55 -5.15 -6.62
N ILE A 105 23.90 -4.16 -6.01
CA ILE A 105 24.01 -2.74 -6.35
C ILE A 105 25.13 -2.07 -5.56
N ASN A 106 25.40 -2.57 -4.36
CA ASN A 106 26.42 -2.03 -3.46
C ASN A 106 27.26 -3.17 -2.86
N SER A 107 28.35 -2.79 -2.16
CA SER A 107 29.25 -3.73 -1.45
C SER A 107 28.96 -3.80 0.06
N LEU A 108 27.79 -3.34 0.50
CA LEU A 108 27.45 -3.32 1.91
C LEU A 108 27.02 -4.71 2.40
N SER A 109 27.36 -5.02 3.63
CA SER A 109 26.83 -6.17 4.34
C SER A 109 25.41 -5.91 4.84
N ILE A 110 24.70 -6.99 5.18
CA ILE A 110 23.39 -6.89 5.84
C ILE A 110 23.57 -6.20 7.20
N ALA A 111 22.86 -5.10 7.44
CA ALA A 111 22.96 -4.27 8.64
C ALA A 111 21.65 -4.27 9.45
N ASP A 112 21.73 -3.84 10.72
CA ASP A 112 20.52 -3.50 11.50
C ASP A 112 19.93 -2.18 10.99
N CYS A 113 18.73 -2.26 10.49
CA CYS A 113 17.98 -1.16 9.91
C CYS A 113 16.69 -0.86 10.68
N THR A 114 16.60 -1.24 11.95
CA THR A 114 15.38 -1.05 12.76
C THR A 114 14.84 0.37 12.67
N GLN A 115 15.71 1.37 12.82
CA GLN A 115 15.29 2.77 12.74
C GLN A 115 14.87 3.19 11.32
N ALA A 116 15.53 2.66 10.30
CA ALA A 116 15.16 2.91 8.91
C ALA A 116 13.78 2.33 8.57
N VAL A 117 13.49 1.12 9.06
CA VAL A 117 12.15 0.49 8.94
C VAL A 117 11.09 1.35 9.61
N LEU A 118 11.29 1.78 10.86
CA LEU A 118 10.36 2.66 11.59
C LEU A 118 10.11 3.96 10.83
N THR A 119 11.17 4.60 10.37
CA THR A 119 11.07 5.87 9.62
C THR A 119 10.29 5.68 8.31
N THR A 120 10.51 4.57 7.61
CA THR A 120 9.82 4.26 6.35
C THR A 120 8.35 3.93 6.57
N LEU A 121 8.03 3.17 7.61
CA LEU A 121 6.64 2.94 8.01
C LEU A 121 5.93 4.27 8.26
N ASP A 122 6.52 5.16 9.03
CA ASP A 122 5.89 6.43 9.40
C ASP A 122 5.74 7.42 8.24
N LYS A 123 6.74 7.54 7.40
CA LYS A 123 6.76 8.57 6.34
C LYS A 123 6.10 8.11 5.05
N GLU A 124 6.36 6.88 4.62
CA GLU A 124 5.96 6.37 3.31
C GLU A 124 4.78 5.38 3.37
N MET A 125 4.65 4.63 4.48
CA MET A 125 3.70 3.51 4.56
C MET A 125 2.57 3.73 5.57
N ARG A 126 2.51 4.88 6.24
CA ARG A 126 1.39 5.22 7.12
C ARG A 126 0.16 5.56 6.29
N LYS A 127 -0.95 4.92 6.58
CA LYS A 127 -2.25 5.25 5.98
C LYS A 127 -2.63 6.67 6.36
N LYS A 128 -2.92 7.49 5.35
CA LYS A 128 -3.54 8.79 5.61
C LYS A 128 -4.82 8.54 6.41
N PRO A 129 -5.09 9.29 7.48
CA PRO A 129 -6.37 9.21 8.15
C PRO A 129 -7.44 9.32 7.07
N LYS A 130 -8.31 8.33 6.95
CA LYS A 130 -9.53 8.54 6.16
C LYS A 130 -10.12 9.80 6.75
N ALA A 131 -10.24 10.85 5.94
CA ALA A 131 -11.03 12.00 6.35
C ALA A 131 -12.30 11.35 6.93
N LYS A 132 -12.51 11.49 8.25
CA LYS A 132 -13.80 11.17 8.80
C LYS A 132 -14.68 12.14 8.03
N TYR A 133 -15.38 11.59 7.03
CA TYR A 133 -16.56 12.24 6.53
C TYR A 133 -17.43 12.30 7.78
N SER A 134 -17.24 13.34 8.58
CA SER A 134 -18.30 13.84 9.39
C SER A 134 -19.31 14.32 8.34
N ALA A 135 -20.13 13.41 7.84
CA ALA A 135 -21.45 13.80 7.52
C ALA A 135 -21.89 14.52 8.81
N LYS A 136 -21.72 15.85 8.87
CA LYS A 136 -22.66 16.66 9.64
C LYS A 136 -23.96 16.07 9.17
N ARG A 137 -24.61 15.34 10.04
CA ARG A 137 -26.03 15.07 9.86
C ARG A 137 -26.61 16.48 9.80
N ASP A 138 -26.71 17.01 8.60
CA ASP A 138 -27.56 18.15 8.30
C ASP A 138 -28.98 17.62 8.57
N GLY A 139 -29.26 17.44 9.87
CA GLY A 139 -30.53 16.88 10.34
C GLY A 139 -31.76 17.71 9.95
N ASP A 140 -31.53 18.88 9.35
CA ASP A 140 -32.57 19.83 8.99
C ASP A 140 -32.57 20.21 7.49
N ARG A 141 -31.66 19.60 6.68
CA ARG A 141 -31.70 19.84 5.24
C ARG A 141 -32.81 19.01 4.61
N ALA A 142 -33.79 19.68 4.01
CA ALA A 142 -34.82 18.99 3.25
C ALA A 142 -34.17 18.13 2.14
N VAL A 143 -34.66 16.92 1.94
CA VAL A 143 -34.20 16.00 0.89
C VAL A 143 -34.14 16.71 -0.48
N PHE A 144 -35.05 17.66 -0.70
CA PHE A 144 -35.10 18.51 -1.89
C PHE A 144 -33.79 19.31 -2.09
N ASP A 145 -33.22 19.89 -1.03
CA ASP A 145 -31.99 20.68 -1.14
C ASP A 145 -30.80 19.80 -1.51
N ILE A 146 -30.73 18.60 -0.93
CA ILE A 146 -29.70 17.60 -1.23
C ILE A 146 -29.76 17.20 -2.71
N VAL A 147 -30.96 16.90 -3.20
CA VAL A 147 -31.19 16.54 -4.60
C VAL A 147 -30.82 17.69 -5.56
N CYS A 148 -31.16 18.94 -5.19
CA CYS A 148 -30.76 20.11 -5.98
C CYS A 148 -29.25 20.30 -6.06
N ASP A 149 -28.55 20.02 -4.99
CA ASP A 149 -27.09 20.12 -4.98
C ASP A 149 -26.40 19.00 -5.77
N LEU A 150 -26.90 17.78 -5.69
CA LEU A 150 -26.41 16.65 -6.48
C LEU A 150 -26.53 16.91 -7.98
N ARG A 151 -27.61 17.54 -8.44
CA ARG A 151 -27.81 17.94 -9.85
C ARG A 151 -26.76 18.94 -10.36
N LYS A 152 -26.18 19.75 -9.46
CA LYS A 152 -25.20 20.81 -9.79
C LYS A 152 -23.74 20.32 -9.72
N GLN A 153 -23.51 19.12 -9.23
CA GLN A 153 -22.14 18.56 -9.12
C GLN A 153 -21.61 18.14 -10.48
N LYS A 154 -20.30 17.84 -10.52
CA LYS A 154 -19.60 17.38 -11.73
C LYS A 154 -20.27 16.18 -12.42
N ASN A 155 -20.91 15.31 -11.62
CA ASN A 155 -21.64 14.13 -12.08
C ASN A 155 -23.17 14.35 -12.13
N GLY A 156 -23.62 15.60 -12.14
CA GLY A 156 -25.05 15.96 -12.10
C GLY A 156 -25.87 15.39 -13.24
N ASP A 157 -25.31 15.32 -14.44
CA ASP A 157 -25.99 14.72 -15.60
C ASP A 157 -26.28 13.23 -15.38
N LYS A 158 -25.32 12.51 -14.80
CA LYS A 158 -25.49 11.10 -14.45
C LYS A 158 -26.50 10.90 -13.35
N PHE A 159 -26.52 11.79 -12.36
CA PHE A 159 -27.54 11.81 -11.32
C PHE A 159 -28.93 12.04 -11.89
N ILE A 160 -29.11 13.01 -12.78
CA ILE A 160 -30.38 13.31 -13.46
C ILE A 160 -30.85 12.09 -14.28
N GLN A 161 -29.93 11.43 -15.01
CA GLN A 161 -30.26 10.25 -15.78
C GLN A 161 -30.81 9.12 -14.91
N LEU A 162 -30.11 8.78 -13.84
CA LEU A 162 -30.46 7.68 -12.97
C LEU A 162 -31.64 8.00 -12.04
N TYR A 163 -31.60 9.15 -11.35
CA TYR A 163 -32.55 9.49 -10.31
C TYR A 163 -33.84 10.13 -10.85
N ASP A 164 -33.71 11.13 -11.74
CA ASP A 164 -34.86 11.88 -12.23
C ASP A 164 -35.59 11.15 -13.36
N LYS A 165 -34.84 10.51 -14.28
CA LYS A 165 -35.40 9.84 -15.46
C LYS A 165 -35.60 8.34 -15.26
N GLY A 166 -34.97 7.74 -14.25
CA GLY A 166 -34.97 6.28 -14.06
C GLY A 166 -34.37 5.53 -15.25
N ASP A 167 -33.48 6.18 -15.99
CA ASP A 167 -32.84 5.59 -17.15
C ASP A 167 -31.55 4.90 -16.75
N PHE A 168 -31.57 3.58 -16.78
CA PHE A 168 -30.45 2.71 -16.47
C PHE A 168 -29.97 1.91 -17.68
N SER A 169 -30.26 2.35 -18.88
CA SER A 169 -29.92 1.64 -20.13
C SER A 169 -28.43 1.41 -20.36
N GLU A 170 -27.57 2.21 -19.70
CA GLU A 170 -26.12 2.06 -19.72
C GLU A 170 -25.59 1.00 -18.74
N TYR A 171 -26.44 0.41 -17.91
CA TYR A 171 -26.09 -0.57 -16.87
C TYR A 171 -26.64 -1.95 -17.21
N GLY A 172 -25.91 -3.01 -16.82
CA GLY A 172 -26.33 -4.38 -17.06
C GLY A 172 -27.56 -4.83 -16.24
N SER A 173 -27.86 -4.11 -15.15
CA SER A 173 -29.01 -4.39 -14.27
C SER A 173 -29.42 -3.17 -13.47
N GLN A 174 -30.67 -3.17 -12.94
CA GLN A 174 -31.15 -2.16 -12.00
C GLN A 174 -30.25 -2.08 -10.76
N SER A 175 -29.78 -3.21 -10.25
CA SER A 175 -28.92 -3.24 -9.05
C SER A 175 -27.58 -2.55 -9.28
N GLU A 176 -27.00 -2.64 -10.48
CA GLU A 176 -25.79 -1.91 -10.84
C GLU A 176 -26.04 -0.40 -10.95
N ALA A 177 -27.18 0.00 -11.50
CA ALA A 177 -27.61 1.40 -11.58
C ALA A 177 -27.82 2.00 -10.17
N ASP A 178 -28.46 1.28 -9.27
CA ASP A 178 -28.70 1.69 -7.88
C ASP A 178 -27.35 1.82 -7.12
N ALA A 179 -26.41 0.89 -7.32
CA ALA A 179 -25.07 0.99 -6.75
C ALA A 179 -24.32 2.20 -7.30
N ALA A 180 -24.43 2.50 -8.60
CA ALA A 180 -23.83 3.69 -9.20
C ALA A 180 -24.42 4.99 -8.65
N LEU A 181 -25.74 5.02 -8.38
CA LEU A 181 -26.41 6.17 -7.77
C LEU A 181 -25.91 6.43 -6.34
N CYS A 182 -25.64 5.38 -5.57
CA CYS A 182 -25.15 5.49 -4.19
C CYS A 182 -23.74 6.05 -4.04
N VAL A 183 -22.95 6.13 -5.11
CA VAL A 183 -21.56 6.64 -5.10
C VAL A 183 -21.42 8.02 -5.75
N LEU A 184 -22.50 8.59 -6.25
CA LEU A 184 -22.56 9.95 -6.79
C LEU A 184 -22.67 10.98 -5.69
#